data_0867b02b5204cabf5c60742603e1b739
#
_entry.id   0867b02b5204cabf5c60742603e1b739
#
_cell.length_a   1.000
_cell.length_b   1.000
_cell.length_c   1.000
_cell.angle_alpha   90.00
_cell.angle_beta   90.00
_cell.angle_gamma   90.00
#
_symmetry.space_group_name_H-M   'P 1'
#
loop_
_entity.id
_entity.type
_entity.pdbx_description
1 polymer ?
#
loop_
_entity_poly.entity_id
_entity_poly.type
_entity_poly.pdbx_seq_one_letter_code
_entity_poly.pdbx_strand_id
1 'polypeptide(L)' 'MALTPAMEDYLEAILMIKQQHGYVRCVDVAEQLGVKKPSVSRAVKELTKSGHIIKKDGAL' A
#
# COMPACT_ATOMS: atom_id res chain seq x y z
N MET A 1 -9.72 -8.58 -12.00
CA MET A 1 -9.31 -9.60 -11.03
C MET A 1 -9.63 -9.13 -9.62
N ALA A 2 -10.28 -9.97 -8.84
CA ALA A 2 -10.66 -9.58 -7.47
C ALA A 2 -9.42 -9.54 -6.56
N LEU A 3 -9.39 -8.55 -5.68
CA LEU A 3 -8.34 -8.45 -4.67
C LEU A 3 -8.59 -9.45 -3.55
N THR A 4 -7.52 -10.00 -2.99
CA THR A 4 -7.63 -10.79 -1.77
C THR A 4 -7.97 -9.87 -0.60
N PRO A 5 -8.56 -10.39 0.50
CA PRO A 5 -8.83 -9.55 1.68
C PRO A 5 -7.59 -8.84 2.19
N ALA A 6 -6.42 -9.50 2.15
CA ALA A 6 -5.18 -8.87 2.57
C ALA A 6 -4.81 -7.69 1.67
N MET A 7 -4.95 -7.83 0.37
CA MET A 7 -4.67 -6.75 -0.58
C MET A 7 -5.64 -5.58 -0.42
N GLU A 8 -6.89 -5.87 -0.11
CA GLU A 8 -7.87 -4.83 0.18
C GLU A 8 -7.49 -4.04 1.42
N ASP A 9 -7.00 -4.70 2.47
CA ASP A 9 -6.54 -4.04 3.68
C ASP A 9 -5.35 -3.12 3.40
N TYR A 10 -4.40 -3.59 2.60
CA TYR A 10 -3.25 -2.77 2.20
C TYR A 10 -3.68 -1.55 1.42
N LEU A 11 -4.56 -1.74 0.44
CA LEU A 11 -5.05 -0.63 -0.39
C LEU A 11 -5.80 0.39 0.45
N GLU A 12 -6.64 -0.07 1.37
CA GLU A 12 -7.39 0.80 2.26
C GLU A 12 -6.47 1.64 3.14
N ALA A 13 -5.43 1.02 3.71
CA ALA A 13 -4.45 1.72 4.52
C ALA A 13 -3.71 2.77 3.69
N ILE A 14 -3.33 2.43 2.47
CA ILE A 14 -2.65 3.35 1.56
C ILE A 14 -3.52 4.57 1.28
N LEU A 15 -4.80 4.36 0.97
CA LEU A 15 -5.73 5.44 0.69
C LEU A 15 -5.94 6.35 1.90
N MET A 16 -6.07 5.76 3.09
CA MET A 16 -6.24 6.52 4.32
C MET A 16 -5.03 7.42 4.60
N ILE A 17 -3.84 6.86 4.49
CA ILE A 17 -2.60 7.60 4.75
C ILE A 17 -2.45 8.72 3.73
N LYS A 18 -2.76 8.45 2.47
CA LYS A 18 -2.68 9.46 1.42
C LYS A 18 -3.62 10.63 1.69
N GLN A 19 -4.82 10.35 2.17
CA GLN A 19 -5.78 11.40 2.52
C GLN A 19 -5.29 12.24 3.70
N GLN A 20 -4.62 11.62 4.67
CA GLN A 20 -4.13 12.31 5.85
C GLN A 20 -2.87 13.13 5.60
N HIS A 21 -1.96 12.61 4.81
CA HIS A 21 -0.62 13.19 4.64
C HIS A 21 -0.30 13.67 3.23
N GLY A 22 -1.13 13.32 2.25
CA GLY A 22 -0.90 13.67 0.85
C GLY A 22 0.11 12.77 0.14
N TYR A 23 0.77 11.87 0.85
CA TYR A 23 1.72 10.91 0.29
C TYR A 23 1.74 9.65 1.16
N VAL A 24 2.24 8.56 0.60
CA VAL A 24 2.30 7.28 1.30
C VAL A 24 3.66 6.63 1.10
N ARG A 25 4.25 6.14 2.19
CA ARG A 25 5.49 5.36 2.16
C ARG A 25 5.21 3.97 2.70
N CYS A 26 6.04 2.99 2.28
CA CYS A 26 5.90 1.62 2.77
C CYS A 26 5.98 1.52 4.30
N VAL A 27 6.86 2.33 4.92
CA VAL A 27 7.00 2.34 6.38
C VAL A 27 5.71 2.79 7.07
N ASP A 28 5.02 3.75 6.47
CA ASP A 28 3.76 4.26 7.03
C ASP A 28 2.68 3.17 7.00
N VAL A 29 2.59 2.45 5.90
CA VAL A 29 1.64 1.34 5.76
C VAL A 29 1.98 0.22 6.73
N ALA A 30 3.27 -0.11 6.87
CA ALA A 30 3.72 -1.15 7.78
C ALA A 30 3.33 -0.83 9.22
N GLU A 31 3.51 0.41 9.64
CA GLU A 31 3.13 0.84 10.99
C GLU A 31 1.62 0.82 11.18
N GLN A 32 0.87 1.29 10.20
CA GLN A 32 -0.59 1.34 10.26
C GLN A 32 -1.19 -0.05 10.42
N LEU A 33 -0.65 -1.05 9.72
CA LEU A 33 -1.18 -2.41 9.73
C LEU A 33 -0.48 -3.33 10.72
N GLY A 34 0.61 -2.88 11.33
CA GLY A 34 1.37 -3.70 12.27
C GLY A 34 2.10 -4.85 11.58
N VAL A 35 2.54 -4.66 10.35
CA VAL A 35 3.27 -5.67 9.58
C VAL A 35 4.68 -5.18 9.27
N LYS A 36 5.53 -6.07 8.75
CA LYS A 36 6.91 -5.72 8.41
C LYS A 36 6.98 -5.12 7.00
N LYS A 37 7.98 -4.28 6.77
CA LYS A 37 8.19 -3.63 5.47
C LYS A 37 8.23 -4.59 4.28
N PRO A 38 8.90 -5.75 4.35
CA PRO A 38 8.90 -6.67 3.21
C PRO A 38 7.50 -7.11 2.78
N SER A 39 6.58 -7.27 3.74
CA SER A 39 5.19 -7.62 3.43
C SER A 39 4.51 -6.50 2.66
N VAL A 40 4.74 -5.25 3.09
CA VAL A 40 4.18 -4.07 2.40
C VAL A 40 4.75 -3.95 1.01
N SER A 41 6.06 -4.12 0.84
CA SER A 41 6.72 -4.04 -0.46
C SER A 41 6.14 -5.05 -1.45
N ARG A 42 5.89 -6.27 -0.97
CA ARG A 42 5.27 -7.31 -1.79
C ARG A 42 3.86 -6.93 -2.20
N ALA A 43 3.06 -6.44 -1.25
CA ALA A 43 1.70 -6.02 -1.51
C ALA A 43 1.65 -4.85 -2.50
N VAL A 44 2.51 -3.86 -2.32
CA VAL A 44 2.61 -2.71 -3.23
C VAL A 44 2.95 -3.17 -4.64
N LYS A 45 3.88 -4.12 -4.77
CA LYS A 45 4.27 -4.65 -6.05
C LYS A 45 3.08 -5.32 -6.76
N GLU A 46 2.31 -6.10 -6.03
CA GLU A 46 1.12 -6.77 -6.57
C GLU A 46 0.04 -5.74 -6.96
N LEU A 47 -0.20 -4.76 -6.12
CA LEU A 47 -1.20 -3.72 -6.41
C LEU A 47 -0.79 -2.86 -7.60
N THR A 48 0.50 -2.57 -7.74
CA THR A 48 1.01 -1.83 -8.89
C THR A 48 0.83 -2.64 -10.17
N LYS A 49 1.13 -3.93 -10.10
CA LYS A 49 1.01 -4.85 -11.23
C LYS A 49 -0.42 -4.98 -11.70
N SER A 50 -1.38 -4.97 -10.77
CA SER A 50 -2.80 -5.06 -11.09
C SER A 50 -3.43 -3.71 -11.47
N GLY A 51 -2.67 -2.63 -11.42
CA GLY A 51 -3.13 -1.31 -11.81
C GLY A 51 -3.91 -0.54 -10.77
N HIS A 52 -3.93 -1.01 -9.53
CA HIS A 52 -4.67 -0.33 -8.46
C HIS A 52 -3.92 0.87 -7.87
N ILE A 53 -2.60 0.86 -7.95
CA ILE A 53 -1.77 1.97 -7.47
C ILE A 53 -0.65 2.24 -8.45
N ILE A 54 -0.12 3.47 -8.38
CA ILE A 54 1.04 3.88 -9.17
C ILE A 54 2.13 4.31 -8.20
N LYS A 55 3.30 3.68 -8.32
CA LYS A 55 4.46 4.04 -7.51
C LYS A 55 5.28 5.08 -8.26
N LYS A 56 5.54 6.22 -7.61
CA LYS A 56 6.25 7.32 -8.24
C LYS A 56 7.24 7.91 -7.24
N ASP A 57 8.51 7.98 -7.62
CA ASP A 57 9.59 8.56 -6.81
C ASP A 57 9.65 7.96 -5.39
N GLY A 58 9.42 6.65 -5.27
CA GLY A 58 9.46 5.99 -3.98
C GLY A 58 8.22 6.18 -3.11
N ALA A 59 7.25 6.97 -3.55
CA ALA A 59 5.97 7.19 -2.86
C ALA A 59 4.85 6.47 -3.60
N LEU A 60 3.80 6.16 -2.91
CA LEU A 60 2.66 5.41 -3.46
C LEU A 60 1.52 6.28 -3.92
#